data_3114cf83c27d1a8a0b46b986924440b2
#
_entry.id   3114cf83c27d1a8a0b46b986924440b2
#
_cell.length_a   1.000
_cell.length_b   1.000
_cell.length_c   1.000
_cell.angle_alpha   90.00
_cell.angle_beta   90.00
_cell.angle_gamma   90.00
#
_symmetry.space_group_name_H-M   'P 1'
#
loop_
_entity.id
_entity.type
_entity.pdbx_description
1 polymer ?
#
loop_
_entity_poly.entity_id
_entity_poly.type
_entity_poly.pdbx_seq_one_letter_code
_entity_poly.pdbx_strand_id
1 'polypeptide(L)'
;MLCHFLVIVSVLVSVAGHGRVLEPPSRASMWRYGFQTKPNYDDDGLNCGGFYRQYNINRGKCGICGDPYDMKKPRTHEIGGTYGQGIIVAQFRAGQVFTATVEITAFHRGFWYFKICPNSDRNDQSCFDKYPVELKSGGFKYYPPKSGLHKVDYRLPEGLFCDHCVLQWRYVAGNNWGSCGNGTGALGCGNQETFGACSDISISAPNYIQNGPFPHMKIQWCLPGFKPTNTG
;
A
#
# COMPACT_ATOMS: atom_id res chain seq x y z
N MET A 1 -48.64 -13.74 -33.53
CA MET A 1 -47.32 -14.21 -33.11
C MET A 1 -46.52 -13.00 -32.59
N LEU A 2 -46.46 -12.82 -31.28
CA LEU A 2 -45.67 -11.73 -30.67
C LEU A 2 -44.25 -12.28 -30.40
N CYS A 3 -43.23 -11.79 -31.14
CA CYS A 3 -41.85 -12.07 -30.86
C CYS A 3 -41.41 -11.20 -29.64
N HIS A 4 -41.19 -11.84 -28.52
CA HIS A 4 -40.57 -11.18 -27.37
C HIS A 4 -39.04 -11.12 -27.61
N PHE A 5 -38.52 -9.93 -27.89
CA PHE A 5 -37.09 -9.67 -27.88
C PHE A 5 -36.64 -9.59 -26.43
N LEU A 6 -35.91 -10.61 -25.96
CA LEU A 6 -35.20 -10.60 -24.73
C LEU A 6 -33.93 -9.70 -24.90
N VAL A 7 -33.97 -8.47 -24.40
CA VAL A 7 -32.79 -7.62 -24.31
C VAL A 7 -31.96 -8.11 -23.14
N ILE A 8 -30.88 -8.84 -23.41
CA ILE A 8 -29.88 -9.20 -22.42
C ILE A 8 -29.03 -7.95 -22.18
N VAL A 9 -29.32 -7.21 -21.11
CA VAL A 9 -28.44 -6.15 -20.60
C VAL A 9 -27.25 -6.83 -19.91
N SER A 10 -26.14 -6.97 -20.61
CA SER A 10 -24.88 -7.37 -19.98
C SER A 10 -24.38 -6.23 -19.11
N VAL A 11 -24.55 -6.35 -17.80
CA VAL A 11 -23.92 -5.47 -16.83
C VAL A 11 -22.42 -5.77 -16.88
N LEU A 12 -21.66 -4.90 -17.52
CA LEU A 12 -20.20 -4.90 -17.42
C LEU A 12 -19.84 -4.51 -15.98
N VAL A 13 -19.70 -5.50 -15.11
CA VAL A 13 -19.11 -5.29 -13.79
C VAL A 13 -17.64 -4.98 -14.04
N SER A 14 -17.28 -3.71 -13.93
CA SER A 14 -15.89 -3.30 -13.87
C SER A 14 -15.30 -3.83 -12.56
N VAL A 15 -14.59 -4.95 -12.63
CA VAL A 15 -13.87 -5.50 -11.48
C VAL A 15 -12.59 -4.68 -11.34
N ALA A 16 -12.64 -3.63 -10.53
CA ALA A 16 -11.43 -2.89 -10.13
C ALA A 16 -10.58 -3.81 -9.23
N GLY A 17 -9.26 -3.80 -9.41
CA GLY A 17 -8.32 -4.43 -8.48
C GLY A 17 -8.38 -3.71 -7.14
N HIS A 18 -8.13 -4.41 -6.04
CA HIS A 18 -8.10 -3.79 -4.73
C HIS A 18 -7.03 -4.45 -3.86
N GLY A 19 -6.42 -3.65 -2.98
CA GLY A 19 -5.47 -4.17 -2.01
C GLY A 19 -5.07 -3.14 -0.97
N ARG A 20 -4.70 -3.62 0.22
CA ARG A 20 -4.31 -2.78 1.35
C ARG A 20 -3.13 -3.36 2.11
N VAL A 21 -2.37 -2.48 2.77
CA VAL A 21 -1.29 -2.85 3.67
C VAL A 21 -1.83 -2.92 5.09
N LEU A 22 -1.65 -4.08 5.73
CA LEU A 22 -2.11 -4.36 7.07
C LEU A 22 -0.97 -4.34 8.09
N GLU A 23 0.27 -4.72 7.70
CA GLU A 23 1.44 -4.70 8.57
C GLU A 23 2.68 -4.26 7.77
N PRO A 24 3.35 -3.18 8.22
CA PRO A 24 2.85 -2.19 9.19
C PRO A 24 1.62 -1.49 8.63
N PRO A 25 0.57 -1.22 9.45
CA PRO A 25 -0.69 -0.71 8.94
C PRO A 25 -0.50 0.64 8.24
N SER A 26 -1.16 0.81 7.10
CA SER A 26 -1.12 2.06 6.36
C SER A 26 -1.99 3.14 7.02
N ARG A 27 -1.79 4.40 6.62
CA ARG A 27 -2.66 5.51 7.04
C ARG A 27 -4.14 5.22 6.78
N ALA A 28 -4.44 4.47 5.71
CA ALA A 28 -5.81 4.08 5.36
C ALA A 28 -6.34 2.94 6.21
N SER A 29 -5.49 2.01 6.69
CA SER A 29 -5.90 0.78 7.38
C SER A 29 -5.64 0.78 8.89
N MET A 30 -4.87 1.72 9.45
CA MET A 30 -4.46 1.74 10.85
C MET A 30 -5.65 1.86 11.83
N TRP A 31 -6.79 2.40 11.42
CA TRP A 31 -8.01 2.46 12.22
C TRP A 31 -8.52 1.05 12.62
N ARG A 32 -8.23 0.03 11.81
CA ARG A 32 -8.58 -1.37 12.08
C ARG A 32 -7.85 -1.94 13.29
N TYR A 33 -6.76 -1.29 13.68
CA TYR A 33 -5.86 -1.69 14.78
C TYR A 33 -6.00 -0.80 16.02
N GLY A 34 -7.05 0.02 16.08
CA GLY A 34 -7.36 0.86 17.24
C GLY A 34 -6.54 2.15 17.34
N PHE A 35 -5.78 2.51 16.30
CA PHE A 35 -5.16 3.83 16.25
C PHE A 35 -6.23 4.92 16.21
N GLN A 36 -5.96 6.04 16.90
CA GLN A 36 -6.90 7.16 17.01
C GLN A 36 -6.94 7.96 15.70
N THR A 37 -7.63 7.43 14.72
CA THR A 37 -7.84 8.02 13.39
C THR A 37 -9.26 7.74 12.91
N LYS A 38 -9.71 8.51 11.91
CA LYS A 38 -11.01 8.28 11.29
C LYS A 38 -11.01 6.93 10.55
N PRO A 39 -12.11 6.15 10.63
CA PRO A 39 -12.26 4.97 9.78
C PRO A 39 -12.23 5.35 8.30
N ASN A 40 -11.49 4.56 7.52
CA ASN A 40 -11.51 4.61 6.06
C ASN A 40 -12.06 3.27 5.54
N TYR A 41 -13.30 3.26 5.11
CA TYR A 41 -13.95 2.04 4.63
C TYR A 41 -13.57 1.68 3.19
N ASP A 42 -12.86 2.59 2.49
CA ASP A 42 -12.29 2.39 1.15
C ASP A 42 -10.75 2.26 1.22
N ASP A 43 -10.26 1.54 2.23
CA ASP A 43 -8.82 1.43 2.51
C ASP A 43 -8.07 0.48 1.55
N ASP A 44 -8.77 -0.25 0.71
CA ASP A 44 -8.23 -1.09 -0.36
C ASP A 44 -8.42 -0.51 -1.78
N GLY A 45 -9.19 0.58 -1.92
CA GLY A 45 -9.54 1.20 -3.20
C GLY A 45 -8.66 2.38 -3.62
N LEU A 46 -7.49 2.61 -3.00
CA LEU A 46 -6.63 3.77 -3.27
C LEU A 46 -5.88 3.63 -4.61
N ASN A 47 -6.58 3.78 -5.73
CA ASN A 47 -6.15 3.47 -7.10
C ASN A 47 -5.79 4.71 -7.95
N CYS A 48 -5.24 5.77 -7.34
CA CYS A 48 -4.88 7.01 -8.03
C CYS A 48 -6.06 7.74 -8.71
N GLY A 49 -7.30 7.38 -8.31
CA GLY A 49 -8.55 7.86 -8.92
C GLY A 49 -9.01 7.06 -10.14
N GLY A 50 -8.46 5.85 -10.32
CA GLY A 50 -8.76 4.92 -11.40
C GLY A 50 -7.91 5.15 -12.66
N PHE A 51 -7.90 4.15 -13.54
CA PHE A 51 -7.07 4.11 -14.74
C PHE A 51 -7.22 5.36 -15.62
N TYR A 52 -8.46 5.77 -15.92
CA TYR A 52 -8.72 6.91 -16.78
C TYR A 52 -8.16 8.21 -16.20
N ARG A 53 -8.42 8.48 -14.91
CA ARG A 53 -7.94 9.69 -14.23
C ARG A 53 -6.42 9.71 -14.15
N GLN A 54 -5.81 8.56 -13.84
CA GLN A 54 -4.35 8.46 -13.75
C GLN A 54 -3.68 8.74 -15.09
N TYR A 55 -4.13 8.11 -16.18
CA TYR A 55 -3.39 8.19 -17.45
C TYR A 55 -3.87 9.30 -18.38
N ASN A 56 -5.17 9.53 -18.49
CA ASN A 56 -5.71 10.52 -19.43
C ASN A 56 -5.70 11.94 -18.86
N ILE A 57 -5.97 12.10 -17.56
CA ILE A 57 -5.98 13.40 -16.89
C ILE A 57 -4.60 13.70 -16.31
N ASN A 58 -4.05 12.79 -15.52
CA ASN A 58 -2.84 13.01 -14.73
C ASN A 58 -1.56 12.53 -15.41
N ARG A 59 -1.60 12.11 -16.68
CA ARG A 59 -0.45 11.69 -17.50
C ARG A 59 0.41 10.62 -16.81
N GLY A 60 -0.23 9.61 -16.21
CA GLY A 60 0.39 8.51 -15.49
C GLY A 60 0.77 8.82 -14.05
N LYS A 61 0.61 10.07 -13.58
CA LYS A 61 0.98 10.46 -12.22
C LYS A 61 -0.08 10.00 -11.21
N CYS A 62 0.39 9.70 -10.00
CA CYS A 62 -0.43 9.33 -8.84
C CYS A 62 0.06 10.10 -7.61
N GLY A 63 -0.81 10.37 -6.66
CA GLY A 63 -0.42 10.82 -5.32
C GLY A 63 0.46 9.76 -4.65
N ILE A 64 1.40 10.18 -3.80
CA ILE A 64 2.40 9.27 -3.21
C ILE A 64 1.78 8.15 -2.37
N CYS A 65 0.57 8.36 -1.85
CA CYS A 65 -0.15 7.39 -1.01
C CYS A 65 -1.39 6.77 -1.69
N GLY A 66 -1.52 6.91 -3.03
CA GLY A 66 -2.63 6.32 -3.79
C GLY A 66 -3.80 7.28 -4.09
N ASP A 67 -3.77 8.50 -3.57
CA ASP A 67 -4.75 9.53 -3.92
C ASP A 67 -4.63 9.94 -5.41
N PRO A 68 -5.70 10.46 -6.04
CA PRO A 68 -5.60 11.09 -7.35
C PRO A 68 -4.59 12.25 -7.37
N TYR A 69 -3.75 12.30 -8.41
CA TYR A 69 -2.64 13.28 -8.46
C TYR A 69 -3.12 14.74 -8.49
N ASP A 70 -4.22 15.02 -9.14
CA ASP A 70 -4.84 16.35 -9.30
C ASP A 70 -5.67 16.82 -8.10
N MET A 71 -5.77 16.00 -7.03
CA MET A 71 -6.40 16.48 -5.79
C MET A 71 -5.59 17.62 -5.15
N LYS A 72 -6.33 18.54 -4.47
CA LYS A 72 -5.73 19.61 -3.68
C LYS A 72 -4.79 19.04 -2.62
N LYS A 73 -3.59 19.61 -2.53
CA LYS A 73 -2.61 19.26 -1.49
C LYS A 73 -2.88 19.99 -0.17
N PRO A 74 -2.58 19.36 0.99
CA PRO A 74 -2.20 17.96 1.12
C PRO A 74 -3.35 17.04 0.72
N ARG A 75 -3.03 15.96 -0.04
CA ARG A 75 -4.05 14.98 -0.42
C ARG A 75 -4.49 14.18 0.80
N THR A 76 -5.60 13.47 0.68
CA THR A 76 -6.30 12.82 1.80
C THR A 76 -5.39 11.92 2.65
N HIS A 77 -4.47 11.17 2.00
CA HIS A 77 -3.56 10.23 2.69
C HIS A 77 -2.11 10.75 2.77
N GLU A 78 -1.81 11.96 2.31
CA GLU A 78 -0.51 12.60 2.49
C GLU A 78 -0.41 13.29 3.84
N ILE A 79 0.82 13.56 4.34
CA ILE A 79 1.01 14.31 5.59
C ILE A 79 0.24 15.63 5.55
N GLY A 80 -0.49 15.90 6.62
CA GLY A 80 -1.41 17.04 6.74
C GLY A 80 -2.80 16.82 6.13
N GLY A 81 -3.04 15.69 5.44
CA GLY A 81 -4.36 15.26 4.97
C GLY A 81 -5.16 14.55 6.06
N THR A 82 -6.41 14.19 5.76
CA THR A 82 -7.38 13.60 6.72
C THR A 82 -6.81 12.36 7.44
N TYR A 83 -6.09 11.49 6.72
CA TYR A 83 -5.50 10.28 7.27
C TYR A 83 -3.98 10.39 7.48
N GLY A 84 -3.35 11.45 6.99
CA GLY A 84 -1.93 11.72 7.12
C GLY A 84 -1.57 12.47 8.40
N GLN A 85 -1.88 11.91 9.56
CA GLN A 85 -1.72 12.54 10.87
C GLN A 85 -0.32 12.33 11.49
N GLY A 86 0.58 11.63 10.80
CA GLY A 86 1.94 11.39 11.26
C GLY A 86 2.04 10.40 12.43
N ILE A 87 1.07 9.51 12.61
CA ILE A 87 1.07 8.50 13.67
C ILE A 87 2.05 7.40 13.30
N ILE A 88 3.15 7.25 14.06
CA ILE A 88 4.12 6.17 13.88
C ILE A 88 3.46 4.84 14.26
N VAL A 89 3.26 3.98 13.27
CA VAL A 89 2.58 2.69 13.44
C VAL A 89 3.54 1.53 13.70
N ALA A 90 4.84 1.70 13.40
CA ALA A 90 5.86 0.70 13.67
C ALA A 90 7.25 1.35 13.83
N GLN A 91 8.09 0.68 14.60
CA GLN A 91 9.46 1.09 14.86
C GLN A 91 10.41 -0.05 14.49
N PHE A 92 11.43 0.27 13.70
CA PHE A 92 12.40 -0.69 13.19
C PHE A 92 13.84 -0.25 13.49
N ARG A 93 14.78 -1.12 13.18
CA ARG A 93 16.21 -0.82 13.14
C ARG A 93 16.72 -0.86 11.70
N ALA A 94 17.71 -0.06 11.37
CA ALA A 94 18.37 -0.14 10.07
C ALA A 94 18.90 -1.56 9.80
N GLY A 95 18.75 -2.06 8.59
CA GLY A 95 19.12 -3.42 8.21
C GLY A 95 18.15 -4.52 8.71
N GLN A 96 17.17 -4.19 9.56
CA GLN A 96 16.21 -5.16 10.09
C GLN A 96 15.39 -5.80 8.95
N VAL A 97 15.15 -7.11 9.07
CA VAL A 97 14.12 -7.78 8.28
C VAL A 97 12.77 -7.62 8.98
N PHE A 98 11.78 -7.18 8.24
CA PHE A 98 10.39 -7.12 8.71
C PHE A 98 9.47 -7.86 7.76
N THR A 99 8.38 -8.40 8.28
CA THR A 99 7.34 -9.04 7.49
C THR A 99 6.26 -8.01 7.19
N ALA A 100 6.03 -7.71 5.91
CA ALA A 100 4.87 -6.95 5.48
C ALA A 100 3.68 -7.89 5.27
N THR A 101 2.51 -7.52 5.80
CA THR A 101 1.24 -8.20 5.52
C THR A 101 0.41 -7.33 4.59
N VAL A 102 0.16 -7.82 3.38
CA VAL A 102 -0.66 -7.18 2.35
C VAL A 102 -1.84 -8.07 2.04
N GLU A 103 -3.04 -7.48 2.02
CA GLU A 103 -4.24 -8.16 1.55
C GLU A 103 -4.59 -7.69 0.13
N ILE A 104 -4.68 -8.62 -0.79
CA ILE A 104 -5.24 -8.41 -2.13
C ILE A 104 -6.69 -8.86 -2.10
N THR A 105 -7.61 -7.91 -2.02
CA THR A 105 -9.05 -8.17 -1.94
C THR A 105 -9.64 -8.51 -3.30
N ALA A 106 -9.07 -7.93 -4.39
CA ALA A 106 -9.38 -8.32 -5.77
C ALA A 106 -8.08 -8.48 -6.58
N PHE A 107 -7.82 -9.70 -7.04
CA PHE A 107 -6.57 -10.07 -7.71
C PHE A 107 -6.58 -9.68 -9.19
N HIS A 108 -5.67 -8.79 -9.57
CA HIS A 108 -5.47 -8.34 -10.95
C HIS A 108 -4.05 -8.60 -11.47
N ARG A 109 -3.45 -9.73 -11.09
CA ARG A 109 -2.07 -10.08 -11.49
C ARG A 109 -1.08 -8.98 -11.07
N GLY A 110 0.02 -8.78 -11.83
CA GLY A 110 0.96 -7.71 -11.60
C GLY A 110 1.90 -7.95 -10.42
N PHE A 111 2.38 -6.88 -9.81
CA PHE A 111 3.36 -6.93 -8.73
C PHE A 111 3.24 -5.71 -7.82
N TRP A 112 3.76 -5.84 -6.61
CA TRP A 112 3.98 -4.68 -5.76
C TRP A 112 5.43 -4.54 -5.30
N TYR A 113 5.73 -3.38 -4.77
CA TYR A 113 7.01 -3.04 -4.16
C TYR A 113 6.82 -2.05 -3.02
N PHE A 114 7.85 -1.95 -2.18
CA PHE A 114 7.93 -0.92 -1.15
C PHE A 114 9.09 0.03 -1.42
N LYS A 115 8.92 1.29 -1.04
CA LYS A 115 9.95 2.34 -1.02
C LYS A 115 9.84 3.15 0.25
N ILE A 116 10.93 3.79 0.67
CA ILE A 116 10.95 4.65 1.86
C ILE A 116 11.33 6.07 1.48
N CYS A 117 10.65 7.06 2.07
CA CYS A 117 11.15 8.42 2.15
C CYS A 117 11.54 8.71 3.61
N PRO A 118 12.82 9.04 3.91
CA PRO A 118 13.26 9.30 5.28
C PRO A 118 12.84 10.65 5.83
N ASN A 119 12.14 11.45 5.04
CA ASN A 119 11.59 12.75 5.42
C ASN A 119 10.09 12.77 5.18
N SER A 120 9.31 12.71 6.27
CA SER A 120 7.85 12.66 6.22
C SER A 120 7.21 13.92 5.62
N ASP A 121 7.89 15.07 5.69
CA ASP A 121 7.38 16.34 5.16
C ASP A 121 7.49 16.42 3.63
N ARG A 122 8.26 15.51 3.02
CA ARG A 122 8.37 15.44 1.57
C ARG A 122 7.20 14.69 0.95
N ASN A 123 6.42 15.40 0.16
CA ASN A 123 5.27 14.85 -0.58
C ASN A 123 5.60 14.73 -2.09
N ASP A 124 6.78 14.19 -2.41
CA ASP A 124 7.25 13.99 -3.77
C ASP A 124 7.79 12.57 -4.00
N GLN A 125 7.49 12.00 -5.16
CA GLN A 125 7.88 10.65 -5.52
C GLN A 125 9.41 10.48 -5.60
N SER A 126 10.15 11.54 -5.92
CA SER A 126 11.61 11.48 -6.07
C SER A 126 12.34 11.15 -4.76
N CYS A 127 11.73 11.45 -3.60
CA CYS A 127 12.25 11.01 -2.31
C CYS A 127 12.19 9.49 -2.18
N PHE A 128 11.05 8.89 -2.49
CA PHE A 128 10.84 7.45 -2.41
C PHE A 128 11.70 6.67 -3.42
N ASP A 129 11.90 7.22 -4.61
CA ASP A 129 12.64 6.55 -5.68
C ASP A 129 14.11 6.29 -5.36
N LYS A 130 14.65 7.00 -4.37
CA LYS A 130 16.04 6.82 -3.91
C LYS A 130 16.22 5.62 -2.98
N TYR A 131 15.16 5.16 -2.32
CA TYR A 131 15.23 4.15 -1.27
C TYR A 131 14.24 3.01 -1.50
N PRO A 132 14.44 2.17 -2.53
CA PRO A 132 13.64 0.96 -2.70
C PRO A 132 13.96 -0.02 -1.57
N VAL A 133 12.94 -0.77 -1.11
CA VAL A 133 13.07 -1.77 -0.04
C VAL A 133 13.20 -3.16 -0.68
N GLU A 134 14.28 -3.84 -0.37
CA GLU A 134 14.61 -5.13 -0.95
C GLU A 134 13.82 -6.27 -0.30
N LEU A 135 13.35 -7.22 -1.10
CA LEU A 135 12.85 -8.50 -0.61
C LEU A 135 13.98 -9.28 0.09
N LYS A 136 13.70 -9.93 1.20
CA LYS A 136 14.69 -10.82 1.85
C LYS A 136 15.18 -11.92 0.90
N SER A 137 14.36 -12.33 -0.04
CA SER A 137 14.70 -13.30 -1.11
C SER A 137 15.48 -12.71 -2.28
N GLY A 138 15.76 -11.40 -2.26
CA GLY A 138 16.40 -10.64 -3.33
C GLY A 138 15.41 -10.00 -4.30
N GLY A 139 15.83 -8.87 -4.89
CA GLY A 139 15.00 -8.05 -5.78
C GLY A 139 14.00 -7.17 -5.03
N PHE A 140 13.16 -6.46 -5.78
CA PHE A 140 12.30 -5.41 -5.23
C PHE A 140 10.81 -5.64 -5.49
N LYS A 141 10.44 -6.56 -6.38
CA LYS A 141 9.07 -6.78 -6.82
C LYS A 141 8.56 -8.13 -6.32
N TYR A 142 7.42 -8.12 -5.64
CA TYR A 142 6.71 -9.34 -5.29
C TYR A 142 5.52 -9.54 -6.22
N TYR A 143 5.35 -10.75 -6.72
CA TYR A 143 4.27 -11.14 -7.62
C TYR A 143 3.26 -12.02 -6.85
N PRO A 144 2.11 -11.45 -6.42
CA PRO A 144 1.11 -12.25 -5.70
C PRO A 144 0.52 -13.30 -6.63
N PRO A 145 0.36 -14.57 -6.17
CA PRO A 145 -0.21 -15.62 -7.00
C PRO A 145 -1.75 -15.58 -7.09
N LYS A 146 -2.43 -14.92 -6.12
CA LYS A 146 -3.89 -14.89 -5.98
C LYS A 146 -4.35 -13.78 -5.04
N SER A 147 -5.68 -13.63 -4.87
CA SER A 147 -6.28 -12.83 -3.80
C SER A 147 -5.98 -13.42 -2.41
N GLY A 148 -6.14 -12.62 -1.38
CA GLY A 148 -5.99 -12.98 0.03
C GLY A 148 -4.81 -12.32 0.72
N LEU A 149 -4.46 -12.81 1.89
CA LEU A 149 -3.37 -12.33 2.72
C LEU A 149 -2.03 -12.88 2.24
N HIS A 150 -1.06 -11.99 2.09
CA HIS A 150 0.32 -12.32 1.75
C HIS A 150 1.25 -11.76 2.83
N LYS A 151 2.11 -12.61 3.39
CA LYS A 151 3.17 -12.23 4.31
C LYS A 151 4.50 -12.33 3.59
N VAL A 152 5.19 -11.21 3.47
CA VAL A 152 6.40 -11.10 2.66
C VAL A 152 7.49 -10.40 3.46
N ASP A 153 8.67 -11.02 3.52
CA ASP A 153 9.82 -10.49 4.25
C ASP A 153 10.59 -9.51 3.38
N TYR A 154 10.85 -8.32 3.95
CA TYR A 154 11.65 -7.25 3.37
C TYR A 154 12.81 -6.88 4.29
N ARG A 155 13.92 -6.41 3.73
CA ARG A 155 15.08 -5.88 4.46
C ARG A 155 15.14 -4.37 4.32
N LEU A 156 15.19 -3.68 5.46
CA LEU A 156 15.42 -2.24 5.48
C LEU A 156 16.88 -1.92 5.12
N PRO A 157 17.14 -0.77 4.45
CA PRO A 157 18.50 -0.33 4.16
C PRO A 157 19.33 -0.15 5.45
N GLU A 158 20.57 -0.63 5.46
CA GLU A 158 21.44 -0.60 6.65
C GLU A 158 21.87 0.82 7.07
N GLY A 159 21.98 1.74 6.11
CA GLY A 159 22.41 3.13 6.34
C GLY A 159 21.28 4.14 6.47
N LEU A 160 20.00 3.70 6.56
CA LEU A 160 18.86 4.59 6.60
C LEU A 160 18.33 4.72 8.03
N PHE A 161 18.34 5.95 8.55
CA PHE A 161 17.78 6.29 9.86
C PHE A 161 16.81 7.45 9.73
N CYS A 162 15.70 7.42 10.44
CA CYS A 162 14.74 8.52 10.47
C CYS A 162 13.77 8.36 11.63
N ASP A 163 13.53 9.42 12.37
CA ASP A 163 12.55 9.42 13.45
C ASP A 163 11.12 9.34 12.90
N HIS A 164 10.92 9.88 11.71
CA HIS A 164 9.64 9.79 10.99
C HIS A 164 9.89 9.60 9.49
N CYS A 165 9.82 8.35 9.07
CA CYS A 165 9.88 7.95 7.67
C CYS A 165 8.49 7.59 7.16
N VAL A 166 8.33 7.63 5.86
CA VAL A 166 7.13 7.12 5.21
C VAL A 166 7.51 5.88 4.39
N LEU A 167 6.88 4.75 4.70
CA LEU A 167 6.95 3.52 3.91
C LEU A 167 5.81 3.53 2.89
N GLN A 168 6.15 3.63 1.62
CA GLN A 168 5.22 3.62 0.50
C GLN A 168 5.09 2.20 -0.06
N TRP A 169 3.87 1.70 -0.16
CA TRP A 169 3.51 0.53 -0.95
C TRP A 169 2.93 0.97 -2.29
N ARG A 170 3.29 0.26 -3.35
CA ARG A 170 2.73 0.47 -4.68
C ARG A 170 2.46 -0.87 -5.33
N TYR A 171 1.20 -1.12 -5.68
CA TYR A 171 0.77 -2.28 -6.46
C TYR A 171 0.43 -1.84 -7.88
N VAL A 172 1.10 -2.43 -8.85
CA VAL A 172 0.86 -2.24 -10.28
C VAL A 172 0.14 -3.49 -10.77
N ALA A 173 -1.12 -3.35 -11.15
CA ALA A 173 -1.92 -4.44 -11.70
C ALA A 173 -1.33 -4.95 -13.02
N GLY A 174 -1.86 -6.06 -13.54
CA GLY A 174 -1.38 -6.68 -14.78
C GLY A 174 -2.53 -7.25 -15.60
N ASN A 175 -3.68 -6.60 -15.58
CA ASN A 175 -4.92 -7.07 -16.25
C ASN A 175 -5.34 -6.19 -17.43
N ASN A 176 -4.69 -5.05 -17.66
CA ASN A 176 -4.94 -4.24 -18.85
C ASN A 176 -4.09 -4.72 -20.02
N TRP A 177 -4.66 -4.70 -21.19
CA TRP A 177 -3.95 -4.93 -22.44
C TRP A 177 -3.18 -3.68 -22.85
N GLY A 178 -1.94 -3.84 -23.26
CA GLY A 178 -1.13 -2.71 -23.73
C GLY A 178 0.06 -3.15 -24.60
N SER A 179 0.80 -2.16 -25.11
CA SER A 179 2.02 -2.38 -25.87
C SER A 179 3.16 -2.83 -24.96
N CYS A 180 3.86 -3.90 -25.34
CA CYS A 180 5.05 -4.42 -24.65
C CYS A 180 6.35 -3.71 -25.05
N GLY A 181 6.30 -2.73 -25.95
CA GLY A 181 7.48 -1.97 -26.38
C GLY A 181 8.34 -2.66 -27.46
N ASN A 182 8.05 -3.91 -27.78
CA ASN A 182 8.76 -4.70 -28.81
C ASN A 182 7.92 -4.91 -30.08
N GLY A 183 6.89 -4.09 -30.31
CA GLY A 183 5.93 -4.23 -31.40
C GLY A 183 4.79 -5.22 -31.15
N THR A 184 4.77 -5.90 -29.97
CA THR A 184 3.68 -6.79 -29.58
C THR A 184 2.78 -6.16 -28.53
N GLY A 185 1.59 -6.71 -28.32
CA GLY A 185 0.66 -6.35 -27.24
C GLY A 185 0.28 -7.57 -26.43
N ALA A 186 0.14 -7.39 -25.10
CA ALA A 186 -0.29 -8.42 -24.18
C ALA A 186 -0.97 -7.85 -22.93
N LEU A 187 -1.67 -8.70 -22.19
CA LEU A 187 -2.12 -8.37 -20.84
C LEU A 187 -0.92 -8.14 -19.92
N GLY A 188 -0.97 -7.05 -19.15
CA GLY A 188 0.10 -6.65 -18.24
C GLY A 188 1.16 -5.77 -18.87
N CYS A 189 1.09 -5.52 -20.18
CA CYS A 189 1.93 -4.57 -20.88
C CYS A 189 1.30 -3.17 -20.92
N GLY A 190 2.13 -2.15 -21.15
CA GLY A 190 1.69 -0.75 -21.19
C GLY A 190 1.17 -0.22 -19.87
N ASN A 191 0.24 0.73 -19.94
CA ASN A 191 -0.32 1.37 -18.76
C ASN A 191 -1.19 0.39 -17.95
N GLN A 192 -0.93 0.30 -16.66
CA GLN A 192 -1.66 -0.56 -15.74
C GLN A 192 -2.24 0.25 -14.59
N GLU A 193 -3.40 -0.16 -14.07
CA GLU A 193 -3.97 0.43 -12.87
C GLU A 193 -2.98 0.32 -11.70
N THR A 194 -2.90 1.36 -10.88
CA THR A 194 -1.91 1.44 -9.80
C THR A 194 -2.60 1.77 -8.49
N PHE A 195 -2.30 0.99 -7.45
CA PHE A 195 -2.75 1.23 -6.09
C PHE A 195 -1.58 1.72 -5.23
N GLY A 196 -1.89 2.49 -4.20
CA GLY A 196 -0.88 3.02 -3.29
C GLY A 196 -1.34 3.06 -1.85
N ALA A 197 -0.39 2.96 -0.93
CA ALA A 197 -0.61 3.20 0.50
C ALA A 197 0.68 3.71 1.14
N CYS A 198 0.54 4.44 2.26
CA CYS A 198 1.65 4.92 3.05
C CYS A 198 1.48 4.49 4.50
N SER A 199 2.58 4.08 5.14
CA SER A 199 2.66 3.82 6.58
C SER A 199 3.72 4.73 7.19
N ASP A 200 3.42 5.37 8.31
CA ASP A 200 4.39 6.19 9.05
C ASP A 200 5.16 5.29 10.01
N ILE A 201 6.49 5.25 9.86
CA ILE A 201 7.38 4.39 10.64
C ILE A 201 8.58 5.18 11.15
N SER A 202 9.30 4.62 12.13
CA SER A 202 10.63 5.11 12.50
C SER A 202 11.68 4.02 12.28
N ILE A 203 12.90 4.44 11.95
CA ILE A 203 14.05 3.55 11.76
C ILE A 203 15.22 4.09 12.56
N SER A 204 15.61 3.37 13.62
CA SER A 204 16.74 3.73 14.48
C SER A 204 18.05 3.12 13.96
N ALA A 205 19.19 3.66 14.43
CA ALA A 205 20.50 3.09 14.18
C ALA A 205 20.63 1.67 14.77
N PRO A 206 21.48 0.78 14.20
CA PRO A 206 21.59 -0.62 14.63
C PRO A 206 21.88 -0.81 16.12
N ASN A 207 22.65 0.09 16.74
CA ASN A 207 23.11 0.01 18.14
C ASN A 207 22.36 0.97 19.07
N TYR A 208 21.22 1.52 18.66
CA TYR A 208 20.45 2.42 19.50
C TYR A 208 19.74 1.63 20.61
N ILE A 209 20.29 1.69 21.84
CA ILE A 209 19.61 1.22 23.04
C ILE A 209 18.59 2.31 23.40
N GLN A 210 17.32 2.03 23.28
CA GLN A 210 16.26 2.95 23.74
C GLN A 210 16.29 3.03 25.26
N ASN A 211 17.09 3.96 25.81
CA ASN A 211 17.02 4.40 27.20
C ASN A 211 16.05 5.60 27.29
N GLY A 212 14.77 5.39 27.06
CA GLY A 212 13.76 6.44 27.20
C GLY A 212 12.42 5.87 27.64
N PRO A 213 11.60 6.66 28.37
CA PRO A 213 10.35 6.19 28.97
C PRO A 213 9.20 6.17 27.96
N PHE A 214 9.28 5.32 26.96
CA PHE A 214 8.09 4.95 26.22
C PHE A 214 7.58 3.63 26.79
N PRO A 215 6.33 3.59 27.31
CA PRO A 215 5.77 2.34 27.79
C PRO A 215 5.79 1.36 26.63
N HIS A 216 6.29 0.15 26.90
CA HIS A 216 6.16 -1.00 26.03
C HIS A 216 4.68 -1.16 25.66
N MET A 217 4.26 -0.60 24.55
CA MET A 217 2.96 -0.93 23.99
C MET A 217 3.11 -2.35 23.44
N LYS A 218 2.82 -3.34 24.30
CA LYS A 218 2.53 -4.68 23.83
C LYS A 218 1.36 -4.52 22.87
N ILE A 219 1.64 -4.53 21.58
CA ILE A 219 0.60 -4.63 20.56
C ILE A 219 0.04 -6.05 20.72
N GLN A 220 -0.98 -6.17 21.56
CA GLN A 220 -1.75 -7.38 21.71
C GLN A 220 -2.71 -7.41 20.52
N TRP A 221 -2.33 -8.20 19.52
CA TRP A 221 -3.12 -8.41 18.32
C TRP A 221 -4.43 -9.10 18.70
N CYS A 222 -5.48 -8.34 18.96
CA CYS A 222 -6.83 -8.89 19.07
C CYS A 222 -7.37 -9.08 17.65
N LEU A 223 -7.16 -10.25 17.08
CA LEU A 223 -7.95 -10.71 15.94
C LEU A 223 -9.41 -10.82 16.42
N PRO A 224 -10.39 -10.24 15.73
CA PRO A 224 -11.79 -10.47 16.05
C PRO A 224 -12.12 -11.95 15.78
N GLY A 225 -12.35 -12.73 16.86
CA GLY A 225 -12.82 -14.12 16.76
C GLY A 225 -12.12 -15.15 17.64
N PHE A 226 -11.09 -14.82 18.41
CA PHE A 226 -10.49 -15.77 19.32
C PHE A 226 -10.99 -15.55 20.76
N LYS A 227 -11.95 -16.35 21.20
CA LYS A 227 -12.28 -16.51 22.63
C LYS A 227 -11.25 -17.44 23.25
N PRO A 228 -10.54 -17.06 24.32
CA PRO A 228 -9.76 -18.03 25.09
C PRO A 228 -10.70 -19.01 25.78
N THR A 229 -10.61 -20.27 25.44
CA THR A 229 -11.21 -21.34 26.26
C THR A 229 -10.37 -21.47 27.53
N ASN A 230 -10.94 -21.06 28.65
CA ASN A 230 -10.45 -21.43 29.97
C ASN A 230 -10.57 -22.97 30.10
N THR A 231 -9.47 -23.64 30.20
CA THR A 231 -9.41 -25.00 30.78
C THR A 231 -8.49 -24.95 31.98
N GLY A 232 -9.09 -25.25 33.12
CA GLY A 232 -8.69 -25.63 34.41
C GLY A 232 -7.25 -25.58 34.91
#